data_63c6cf6d82f33c89e5ef929c02c2a094
#
_entry.id   63c6cf6d82f33c89e5ef929c02c2a094
#
_cell.length_a   1.000
_cell.length_b   1.000
_cell.length_c   1.000
_cell.angle_alpha   90.00
_cell.angle_beta   90.00
_cell.angle_gamma   90.00
#
_symmetry.space_group_name_H-M   'P 1'
#
loop_
_entity.id
_entity.type
_entity.pdbx_description
1 polymer ?
#
loop_
_entity_poly.entity_id
_entity_poly.type
_entity_poly.pdbx_seq_one_letter_code
_entity_poly.pdbx_strand_id
1 'polypeptide(L)'
;MANVTKKEIVEEISRRTGMTQAETKEVFESLLEAIAQSLRAGRNIELRGFGRFKVRSRKARTARNPRTGEVVEVPGGLKPVFEASKELRELLNAPDHDLETLQKAIGGSLSSALVESAGPSEE
;
A
#
# COMPACT_ATOMS: atom_id res chain seq x y z
N MET A 1 10.37 9.27 14.21
CA MET A 1 9.44 9.88 13.27
C MET A 1 8.06 9.29 13.44
N ALA A 2 7.07 10.14 13.35
CA ALA A 2 5.70 9.67 13.46
C ALA A 2 5.27 9.02 12.16
N ASN A 3 4.47 7.99 12.27
CA ASN A 3 3.89 7.35 11.11
C ASN A 3 2.70 8.13 10.60
N VAL A 4 2.48 8.03 9.29
CA VAL A 4 1.24 8.53 8.70
C VAL A 4 0.17 7.47 8.97
N THR A 5 -0.95 7.89 9.53
CA THR A 5 -1.99 6.96 9.93
C THR A 5 -3.06 6.84 8.85
N LYS A 6 -3.91 5.82 9.02
CA LYS A 6 -5.04 5.64 8.11
C LYS A 6 -5.91 6.90 8.07
N LYS A 7 -6.13 7.51 9.23
CA LYS A 7 -6.96 8.70 9.28
C LYS A 7 -6.39 9.82 8.42
N GLU A 8 -5.08 10.01 8.51
CA GLU A 8 -4.43 11.05 7.74
C GLU A 8 -4.52 10.78 6.24
N ILE A 9 -4.36 9.52 5.85
CA ILE A 9 -4.47 9.16 4.44
C ILE A 9 -5.89 9.40 3.95
N VAL A 10 -6.88 9.02 4.73
CA VAL A 10 -8.28 9.23 4.36
C VAL A 10 -8.57 10.71 4.20
N GLU A 11 -8.07 11.53 5.11
CA GLU A 11 -8.27 12.97 5.03
C GLU A 11 -7.65 13.55 3.75
N GLU A 12 -6.45 13.07 3.42
CA GLU A 12 -5.78 13.54 2.23
C GLU A 12 -6.53 13.15 0.96
N ILE A 13 -7.00 11.92 0.90
CA ILE A 13 -7.75 11.46 -0.27
C ILE A 13 -9.06 12.23 -0.39
N SER A 14 -9.73 12.43 0.73
CA SER A 14 -10.98 13.19 0.74
C SER A 14 -10.77 14.58 0.17
N ARG A 15 -9.68 15.22 0.56
CA ARG A 15 -9.37 16.56 0.08
C ARG A 15 -9.08 16.56 -1.41
N ARG A 16 -8.37 15.54 -1.91
CA ARG A 16 -8.01 15.48 -3.32
C ARG A 16 -9.17 15.16 -4.23
N THR A 17 -10.10 14.33 -3.76
CA THR A 17 -11.16 13.82 -4.61
C THR A 17 -12.46 14.57 -4.47
N GLY A 18 -12.62 15.34 -3.40
CA GLY A 18 -13.89 15.99 -3.12
C GLY A 18 -14.92 15.08 -2.50
N MET A 19 -14.56 13.83 -2.24
CA MET A 19 -15.44 12.92 -1.54
C MET A 19 -15.49 13.26 -0.07
N THR A 20 -16.59 12.92 0.58
CA THR A 20 -16.64 13.11 2.04
C THR A 20 -15.67 12.15 2.71
N GLN A 21 -15.29 12.47 3.93
CA GLN A 21 -14.39 11.60 4.67
C GLN A 21 -15.03 10.25 4.95
N ALA A 22 -16.34 10.22 5.18
CA ALA A 22 -17.03 8.96 5.40
C ALA A 22 -17.01 8.08 4.16
N GLU A 23 -17.27 8.66 3.00
CA GLU A 23 -17.21 7.92 1.76
C GLU A 23 -15.80 7.43 1.46
N THR A 24 -14.83 8.29 1.68
CA THR A 24 -13.43 7.94 1.43
C THR A 24 -12.99 6.81 2.33
N LYS A 25 -13.37 6.87 3.60
CA LYS A 25 -13.02 5.81 4.55
C LYS A 25 -13.61 4.48 4.12
N GLU A 26 -14.84 4.49 3.67
CA GLU A 26 -15.49 3.26 3.22
C GLU A 26 -14.76 2.65 2.05
N VAL A 27 -14.42 3.47 1.06
CA VAL A 27 -13.69 2.99 -0.11
C VAL A 27 -12.32 2.46 0.29
N PHE A 28 -11.62 3.20 1.14
CA PHE A 28 -10.28 2.82 1.56
C PHE A 28 -10.30 1.49 2.33
N GLU A 29 -11.24 1.34 3.23
CA GLU A 29 -11.35 0.11 3.99
C GLU A 29 -11.73 -1.07 3.11
N SER A 30 -12.59 -0.82 2.11
CA SER A 30 -12.93 -1.86 1.15
C SER A 30 -11.70 -2.29 0.36
N LEU A 31 -10.84 -1.36 0.01
CA LEU A 31 -9.60 -1.68 -0.67
C LEU A 31 -8.72 -2.59 0.18
N LEU A 32 -8.56 -2.25 1.45
CA LEU A 32 -7.73 -3.06 2.34
C LEU A 32 -8.31 -4.46 2.51
N GLU A 33 -9.64 -4.55 2.63
CA GLU A 33 -10.29 -5.85 2.73
C GLU A 33 -10.08 -6.68 1.47
N ALA A 34 -10.21 -6.04 0.30
CA ALA A 34 -10.01 -6.76 -0.95
C ALA A 34 -8.59 -7.29 -1.05
N ILE A 35 -7.61 -6.49 -0.63
CA ILE A 35 -6.22 -6.94 -0.63
C ILE A 35 -6.06 -8.12 0.31
N ALA A 36 -6.60 -8.01 1.51
CA ALA A 36 -6.45 -9.07 2.51
C ALA A 36 -7.09 -10.37 2.03
N GLN A 37 -8.28 -10.27 1.44
CA GLN A 37 -8.99 -11.46 0.99
C GLN A 37 -8.27 -12.13 -0.17
N SER A 38 -7.70 -11.36 -1.09
CA SER A 38 -6.95 -11.94 -2.20
C SER A 38 -5.73 -12.68 -1.68
N LEU A 39 -5.01 -12.09 -0.73
CA LEU A 39 -3.84 -12.73 -0.17
C LEU A 39 -4.22 -13.97 0.60
N ARG A 40 -5.35 -13.93 1.32
CA ARG A 40 -5.83 -15.10 2.04
C ARG A 40 -6.11 -16.25 1.10
N ALA A 41 -6.59 -15.95 -0.10
CA ALA A 41 -6.87 -16.97 -1.11
C ALA A 41 -5.61 -17.42 -1.85
N GLY A 42 -4.45 -16.92 -1.47
CA GLY A 42 -3.19 -17.31 -2.09
C GLY A 42 -2.91 -16.57 -3.39
N ARG A 43 -3.60 -15.50 -3.66
CA ARG A 43 -3.43 -14.76 -4.89
C ARG A 43 -2.55 -13.55 -4.68
N ASN A 44 -1.59 -13.37 -5.56
CA ASN A 44 -0.77 -12.17 -5.56
C ASN A 44 -1.55 -11.02 -6.18
N ILE A 45 -1.23 -9.81 -5.74
CA ILE A 45 -1.87 -8.61 -6.27
C ILE A 45 -0.80 -7.75 -6.91
N GLU A 46 -1.01 -7.37 -8.14
CA GLU A 46 -0.10 -6.47 -8.81
C GLU A 46 -0.78 -5.13 -9.00
N LEU A 47 -0.20 -4.10 -8.41
CA LEU A 47 -0.63 -2.72 -8.60
C LEU A 47 0.40 -2.06 -9.49
N ARG A 48 0.08 -2.02 -10.76
CA ARG A 48 1.01 -1.60 -11.79
C ARG A 48 1.59 -0.23 -11.46
N GLY A 49 2.90 -0.13 -11.51
CA GLY A 49 3.58 1.13 -11.23
C GLY A 49 3.80 1.42 -9.77
N PHE A 50 3.14 0.67 -8.88
CA PHE A 50 3.28 0.89 -7.45
C PHE A 50 4.02 -0.26 -6.79
N GLY A 51 3.56 -1.48 -7.00
CA GLY A 51 4.21 -2.63 -6.40
C GLY A 51 3.33 -3.85 -6.44
N ARG A 52 3.79 -4.88 -5.77
CA ARG A 52 3.07 -6.14 -5.70
C ARG A 52 2.95 -6.59 -4.27
N PHE A 53 1.80 -7.14 -3.95
CA PHE A 53 1.62 -7.87 -2.70
C PHE A 53 1.66 -9.34 -3.02
N LYS A 54 2.57 -10.06 -2.38
CA LYS A 54 2.76 -11.49 -2.61
C LYS A 54 2.50 -12.27 -1.35
N VAL A 55 2.11 -13.52 -1.54
CA VAL A 55 1.97 -14.46 -0.45
C VAL A 55 3.14 -15.42 -0.53
N ARG A 56 3.86 -15.56 0.57
CA ARG A 56 4.98 -16.49 0.64
C ARG A 56 4.73 -17.50 1.74
N SER A 57 5.13 -18.74 1.46
CA SER A 57 5.06 -19.79 2.46
C SER A 57 6.17 -19.62 3.46
N ARG A 58 5.86 -19.86 4.71
CA ARG A 58 6.83 -19.89 5.78
C ARG A 58 6.90 -21.33 6.28
N LYS A 59 8.11 -21.89 6.27
CA LYS A 59 8.30 -23.24 6.75
C LYS A 59 8.22 -23.28 8.27
N ALA A 60 7.69 -24.38 8.79
CA ALA A 60 7.79 -24.63 10.21
C ALA A 60 9.26 -24.76 10.59
N ARG A 61 9.61 -24.22 11.72
CA ARG A 61 11.00 -24.28 12.19
C ARG A 61 11.02 -24.23 13.69
N THR A 62 12.15 -24.62 14.25
CA THR A 62 12.37 -24.47 15.68
C THR A 62 13.21 -23.23 15.91
N ALA A 63 12.87 -22.52 16.94
CA ALA A 63 13.61 -21.33 17.36
C ALA A 63 13.91 -21.47 18.84
N ARG A 64 14.98 -20.79 19.25
CA ARG A 64 15.35 -20.80 20.67
C ARG A 64 15.08 -19.43 21.26
N ASN A 65 14.39 -19.43 22.37
CA ASN A 65 14.12 -18.19 23.08
C ASN A 65 15.44 -17.68 23.67
N PRO A 66 15.93 -16.51 23.25
CA PRO A 66 17.22 -16.04 23.75
C PRO A 66 17.23 -15.71 25.22
N ARG A 67 16.07 -15.51 25.84
CA ARG A 67 15.99 -15.19 27.25
C ARG A 67 16.04 -16.44 28.13
N THR A 68 15.33 -17.46 27.71
CA THR A 68 15.20 -18.67 28.55
C THR A 68 15.94 -19.86 28.01
N GLY A 69 16.34 -19.81 26.75
CA GLY A 69 16.99 -20.95 26.11
C GLY A 69 16.02 -22.04 25.68
N GLU A 70 14.75 -21.82 25.90
CA GLU A 70 13.75 -22.83 25.52
C GLU A 70 13.61 -22.95 24.01
N VAL A 71 13.39 -24.17 23.55
CA VAL A 71 13.13 -24.42 22.14
C VAL A 71 11.65 -24.25 21.90
N VAL A 72 11.31 -23.40 20.93
CA VAL A 72 9.94 -23.12 20.60
C VAL A 72 9.72 -23.48 19.12
N GLU A 73 8.62 -24.16 18.85
CA GLU A 73 8.28 -24.48 17.48
C GLU A 73 7.50 -23.33 16.87
N VAL A 74 7.97 -22.86 15.72
CA VAL A 74 7.29 -21.82 14.96
C VAL A 74 6.56 -22.52 13.84
N PRO A 75 5.23 -22.49 13.84
CA PRO A 75 4.47 -23.22 12.81
C PRO A 75 4.67 -22.56 11.45
N GLY A 76 4.51 -23.37 10.41
CA GLY A 76 4.49 -22.85 9.07
C GLY A 76 3.24 -22.05 8.82
N GLY A 77 3.23 -21.32 7.71
CA GLY A 77 2.09 -20.53 7.36
C GLY A 77 2.38 -19.64 6.19
N LEU A 78 1.45 -18.73 5.93
CA LEU A 78 1.59 -17.77 4.85
C LEU A 78 1.88 -16.39 5.43
N LYS A 79 2.68 -15.63 4.73
CA LYS A 79 2.94 -14.26 5.15
C LYS A 79 2.86 -13.34 3.93
N PRO A 80 2.39 -12.11 4.14
CA PRO A 80 2.36 -11.14 3.05
C PRO A 80 3.73 -10.49 2.89
N VAL A 81 4.06 -10.17 1.65
CA VAL A 81 5.29 -9.46 1.33
C VAL A 81 4.94 -8.41 0.28
N PHE A 82 5.45 -7.21 0.49
CA PHE A 82 5.25 -6.14 -0.48
C PHE A 82 6.57 -5.86 -1.19
N GLU A 83 6.52 -5.85 -2.51
CA GLU A 83 7.66 -5.49 -3.34
C GLU A 83 7.32 -4.21 -4.07
N ALA A 84 8.14 -3.19 -3.87
CA ALA A 84 7.92 -1.91 -4.54
C ALA A 84 8.28 -2.02 -6.02
N SER A 85 7.56 -1.26 -6.83
CA SER A 85 7.85 -1.17 -8.25
C SER A 85 9.14 -0.38 -8.45
N LYS A 86 9.65 -0.46 -9.69
CA LYS A 86 10.81 0.34 -10.05
C LYS A 86 10.50 1.82 -9.89
N GLU A 87 9.33 2.23 -10.35
CA GLU A 87 8.94 3.64 -10.29
C GLU A 87 8.86 4.14 -8.86
N LEU A 88 8.30 3.33 -7.96
CA LEU A 88 8.22 3.74 -6.57
C LEU A 88 9.60 3.83 -5.94
N ARG A 89 10.47 2.87 -6.24
CA ARG A 89 11.82 2.89 -5.69
C ARG A 89 12.59 4.10 -6.21
N GLU A 90 12.42 4.43 -7.48
CA GLU A 90 13.10 5.59 -8.04
C GLU A 90 12.60 6.89 -7.40
N LEU A 91 11.31 6.97 -7.13
CA LEU A 91 10.77 8.16 -6.48
C LEU A 91 11.41 8.37 -5.10
N LEU A 92 11.60 7.27 -4.37
CA LEU A 92 12.17 7.37 -3.03
C LEU A 92 13.65 7.74 -3.05
N ASN A 93 14.37 7.37 -4.10
CA ASN A 93 15.82 7.54 -4.14
C ASN A 93 16.27 8.67 -5.04
N ALA A 94 15.36 9.39 -5.63
CA ALA A 94 15.66 10.52 -6.50
C ALA A 94 14.81 11.70 -6.07
N PRO A 95 15.32 12.55 -5.19
CA PRO A 95 14.50 13.65 -4.67
C PRO A 95 13.95 14.59 -5.74
N ASP A 96 14.64 14.66 -6.87
CA ASP A 96 14.18 15.50 -7.97
C ASP A 96 13.08 14.85 -8.80
N HIS A 97 12.83 13.58 -8.56
CA HIS A 97 11.85 12.83 -9.31
C HIS A 97 10.45 13.24 -8.83
N ASP A 98 9.61 13.67 -9.73
CA ASP A 98 8.31 14.14 -9.30
C ASP A 98 7.29 13.01 -9.31
N LEU A 99 6.15 13.29 -8.70
CA LEU A 99 5.08 12.31 -8.59
C LEU A 99 4.41 12.04 -9.93
N GLU A 100 4.62 12.90 -10.90
CA GLU A 100 3.96 12.73 -12.17
C GLU A 100 4.35 11.43 -12.86
N THR A 101 5.64 11.08 -12.78
CA THR A 101 6.10 9.83 -13.37
C THR A 101 5.42 8.64 -12.72
N LEU A 102 5.33 8.66 -11.39
CA LEU A 102 4.67 7.58 -10.68
C LEU A 102 3.18 7.53 -11.03
N GLN A 103 2.53 8.66 -11.10
CA GLN A 103 1.12 8.72 -11.44
C GLN A 103 0.85 8.11 -12.81
N LYS A 104 1.72 8.39 -13.77
CA LYS A 104 1.58 7.80 -15.09
C LYS A 104 1.75 6.29 -15.06
N ALA A 105 2.70 5.81 -14.24
CA ALA A 105 2.98 4.39 -14.17
C ALA A 105 1.82 3.61 -13.60
N ILE A 106 1.14 4.18 -12.60
CA ILE A 106 0.01 3.50 -11.99
C ILE A 106 -1.30 3.77 -12.72
N GLY A 107 -1.23 4.47 -13.86
CA GLY A 107 -2.43 4.75 -14.62
C GLY A 107 -3.20 5.94 -14.13
N GLY A 108 -2.51 6.93 -13.62
CA GLY A 108 -3.13 8.04 -12.92
C GLY A 108 -3.68 9.15 -13.79
N SER A 109 -3.94 8.88 -15.05
CA SER A 109 -4.47 9.93 -15.90
C SER A 109 -5.80 10.46 -15.38
N LEU A 110 -6.61 9.57 -14.82
CA LEU A 110 -7.86 10.00 -14.22
C LEU A 110 -7.61 10.90 -13.02
N SER A 111 -6.62 10.53 -12.21
CA SER A 111 -6.26 11.35 -11.06
C SER A 111 -5.81 12.74 -11.49
N SER A 112 -5.02 12.81 -12.54
CA SER A 112 -4.60 14.08 -13.06
C SER A 112 -5.78 14.92 -13.53
N ALA A 113 -6.71 14.29 -14.21
CA ALA A 113 -7.88 15.01 -14.67
C ALA A 113 -8.71 15.53 -13.50
N LEU A 114 -8.82 14.73 -12.45
CA LEU A 114 -9.55 15.16 -11.26
C LEU A 114 -8.87 16.34 -10.62
N VAL A 115 -7.55 16.32 -10.53
CA VAL A 115 -6.82 17.41 -9.95
C VAL A 115 -7.04 18.67 -10.78
N GLU A 116 -6.98 18.54 -12.08
CA GLU A 116 -7.19 19.69 -12.93
C GLU A 116 -8.58 20.28 -12.80
N SER A 117 -9.58 19.42 -12.74
CA SER A 117 -10.95 19.88 -12.63
C SER A 117 -11.25 20.46 -11.27
N ALA A 118 -10.61 19.95 -10.25
CA ALA A 118 -10.84 20.48 -8.91
C ALA A 118 -9.99 21.71 -8.66
N GLY A 119 -8.98 21.77 -9.40
CA GLY A 119 -8.02 22.72 -9.10
C GLY A 119 -8.36 24.05 -9.47
N PRO A 120 -8.84 24.25 -10.13
CA PRO A 120 -8.79 25.45 -10.18
C PRO A 120 -9.41 25.82 -9.21
N SER A 121 -9.45 25.26 -8.92
CA SER A 121 -9.80 25.58 -8.16
C SER A 121 -8.99 25.87 -7.35
N GLU A 122 -8.27 25.61 -7.51
CA GLU A 122 -7.56 25.81 -6.83
C GLU A 122 -6.95 26.60 -7.06
N GLU A 123 -6.86 26.81 -7.73
CA GLU A 123 -6.32 27.49 -7.85
C GLU A 123 -6.54 28.22 -7.61
#